data_032d3ab10d3588f4cdffdab0d9b8da51
#
_entry.id   032d3ab10d3588f4cdffdab0d9b8da51
#
_cell.length_a   1.000
_cell.length_b   1.000
_cell.length_c   1.000
_cell.angle_alpha   90.00
_cell.angle_beta   90.00
_cell.angle_gamma   90.00
#
_symmetry.space_group_name_H-M   'P 1'
#
loop_
_entity.id
_entity.type
_entity.pdbx_description
1 polymer ?
#
loop_
_entity_poly.entity_id
_entity_poly.type
_entity_poly.pdbx_seq_one_letter_code
_entity_poly.pdbx_strand_id
1 'polypeptide(L)'
;MIVFNFPTHTNGRWDMDLGTFYVKRCIALPGDTLSIIAGINHINGKTGYGNMEEQQRLHHYRGEYAPGIYNAFPFDYWHRWNIQDFGPLYLPSAGTSITIDTLNFSLYRHLIAYETQAPVHSQDRQLYIRDSLIREYTFQKNWYFVAGDQVFNSRDSRYIGPIPEDFIVGKASFVLTSKDPHTKKYVWRRFFKKIK
;
A
#
# COMPACT_ATOMS: atom_id res chain seq x y z
N MET A 1 0.10 8.04 -11.61
CA MET A 1 1.29 7.43 -10.97
C MET A 1 1.87 8.43 -9.98
N ILE A 2 2.25 8.00 -8.79
CA ILE A 2 2.91 8.85 -7.80
C ILE A 2 4.36 8.41 -7.59
N VAL A 3 5.20 9.38 -7.25
CA VAL A 3 6.59 9.17 -6.84
C VAL A 3 6.64 9.35 -5.34
N PHE A 4 7.21 8.41 -4.61
CA PHE A 4 7.31 8.48 -3.16
C PHE A 4 8.62 7.88 -2.67
N ASN A 5 9.08 8.34 -1.50
CA ASN A 5 10.20 7.73 -0.80
C ASN A 5 9.77 6.40 -0.19
N PHE A 6 10.63 5.39 -0.31
CA PHE A 6 10.30 4.06 0.21
C PHE A 6 10.34 4.05 1.74
N PRO A 7 9.30 3.49 2.40
CA PRO A 7 9.32 3.34 3.85
C PRO A 7 10.37 2.32 4.27
N THR A 8 11.17 2.68 5.24
CA THR A 8 12.14 1.83 5.91
C THR A 8 11.76 1.63 7.37
N HIS A 9 12.35 0.63 8.00
CA HIS A 9 12.18 0.38 9.42
C HIS A 9 13.52 0.58 10.12
N THR A 10 13.63 1.65 10.88
CA THR A 10 14.81 1.96 11.69
C THR A 10 14.42 1.89 13.15
N ASN A 11 15.05 1.00 13.92
CA ASN A 11 14.77 0.81 15.35
C ASN A 11 13.28 0.56 15.69
N GLY A 12 12.59 -0.23 14.85
CA GLY A 12 11.16 -0.53 15.03
C GLY A 12 10.20 0.59 14.68
N ARG A 13 10.68 1.69 14.10
CA ARG A 13 9.88 2.81 13.62
C ARG A 13 9.91 2.90 12.10
N TRP A 14 8.81 3.37 11.55
CA TRP A 14 8.77 3.76 10.16
C TRP A 14 9.56 5.05 9.95
N ASP A 15 10.41 5.01 8.94
CA ASP A 15 11.23 6.14 8.51
C ASP A 15 11.21 6.22 6.99
N MET A 16 11.71 7.31 6.44
CA MET A 16 11.73 7.60 5.01
C MET A 16 13.14 7.43 4.46
N ASP A 17 13.33 6.54 3.50
CA ASP A 17 14.56 6.47 2.74
C ASP A 17 14.59 7.60 1.69
N LEU A 18 15.28 8.69 2.01
CA LEU A 18 15.41 9.85 1.14
C LEU A 18 16.25 9.59 -0.13
N GLY A 19 17.00 8.49 -0.16
CA GLY A 19 17.84 8.10 -1.32
C GLY A 19 17.09 7.23 -2.33
N THR A 20 15.97 6.63 -1.97
CA THR A 20 15.27 5.66 -2.81
C THR A 20 13.87 6.13 -3.16
N PHE A 21 13.64 6.33 -4.46
CA PHE A 21 12.34 6.75 -4.98
C PHE A 21 11.64 5.60 -5.70
N TYR A 22 10.38 5.40 -5.36
CA TYR A 22 9.50 4.44 -6.02
C TYR A 22 8.43 5.15 -6.83
N VAL A 23 8.10 4.57 -7.97
CA VAL A 23 6.97 5.03 -8.82
C VAL A 23 5.93 3.93 -8.84
N LYS A 24 4.74 4.21 -8.35
CA LYS A 24 3.61 3.28 -8.31
C LYS A 24 2.32 3.97 -8.72
N ARG A 25 1.33 3.17 -9.05
CA ARG A 25 -0.03 3.68 -9.29
C ARG A 25 -0.71 3.90 -7.94
N CYS A 26 -1.28 5.09 -7.72
CA CYS A 26 -2.20 5.30 -6.61
C CYS A 26 -3.51 4.60 -6.96
N ILE A 27 -3.89 3.61 -6.17
CA ILE A 27 -5.09 2.79 -6.39
C ILE A 27 -6.26 3.31 -5.59
N ALA A 28 -6.02 3.66 -4.33
CA ALA A 28 -7.05 4.20 -3.46
C ALA A 28 -6.52 5.43 -2.70
N LEU A 29 -7.42 6.38 -2.48
CA LEU A 29 -7.19 7.69 -1.87
C LEU A 29 -7.62 7.69 -0.39
N PRO A 30 -7.20 8.70 0.40
CA PRO A 30 -7.75 8.91 1.74
C PRO A 30 -9.28 8.98 1.72
N GLY A 31 -9.93 8.25 2.62
CA GLY A 31 -11.39 8.11 2.71
C GLY A 31 -11.95 6.94 1.91
N ASP A 32 -11.16 6.29 1.06
CA ASP A 32 -11.61 5.12 0.31
C ASP A 32 -11.51 3.84 1.15
N THR A 33 -12.37 2.87 0.80
CA THR A 33 -12.26 1.48 1.24
C THR A 33 -11.83 0.61 0.08
N LEU A 34 -10.66 -0.01 0.21
CA LEU A 34 -10.09 -0.92 -0.77
C LEU A 34 -10.38 -2.37 -0.40
N SER A 35 -10.80 -3.15 -1.38
CA SER A 35 -10.72 -4.62 -1.35
C SER A 35 -10.09 -5.13 -2.64
N ILE A 36 -9.41 -6.27 -2.58
CA ILE A 36 -9.05 -7.06 -3.75
C ILE A 36 -9.82 -8.36 -3.64
N ILE A 37 -10.63 -8.68 -4.63
CA ILE A 37 -11.46 -9.89 -4.65
C ILE A 37 -11.10 -10.69 -5.90
N ALA A 38 -10.60 -11.90 -5.67
CA ALA A 38 -10.09 -12.74 -6.74
C ALA A 38 -9.11 -12.00 -7.70
N GLY A 39 -8.24 -11.15 -7.16
CA GLY A 39 -7.25 -10.39 -7.91
C GLY A 39 -7.73 -9.08 -8.53
N ILE A 40 -9.00 -8.72 -8.38
CA ILE A 40 -9.59 -7.50 -8.93
C ILE A 40 -9.76 -6.43 -7.84
N ASN A 41 -9.27 -5.23 -8.09
CA ASN A 41 -9.41 -4.11 -7.17
C ASN A 41 -10.84 -3.56 -7.13
N HIS A 42 -11.34 -3.39 -5.93
CA HIS A 42 -12.64 -2.76 -5.64
C HIS A 42 -12.39 -1.55 -4.74
N ILE A 43 -12.78 -0.37 -5.19
CA ILE A 43 -12.72 0.87 -4.41
C ILE A 43 -14.15 1.32 -4.14
N ASN A 44 -14.52 1.38 -2.86
CA ASN A 44 -15.89 1.70 -2.44
C ASN A 44 -16.93 0.81 -3.17
N GLY A 45 -16.61 -0.48 -3.34
CA GLY A 45 -17.43 -1.47 -4.04
C GLY A 45 -17.41 -1.40 -5.57
N LYS A 46 -16.68 -0.46 -6.18
CA LYS A 46 -16.59 -0.30 -7.64
C LYS A 46 -15.26 -0.84 -8.18
N THR A 47 -15.31 -1.43 -9.37
CA THR A 47 -14.12 -1.93 -10.11
C THR A 47 -13.63 -0.93 -11.16
N GLY A 48 -12.57 -1.28 -11.89
CA GLY A 48 -12.03 -0.45 -12.98
C GLY A 48 -10.82 0.41 -12.58
N TYR A 49 -10.26 0.19 -11.40
CA TYR A 49 -9.11 0.94 -10.89
C TYR A 49 -7.81 0.14 -11.07
N GLY A 50 -6.76 0.82 -11.51
CA GLY A 50 -5.44 0.23 -11.68
C GLY A 50 -5.17 -0.34 -13.07
N ASN A 51 -4.24 -1.27 -13.19
CA ASN A 51 -3.94 -1.97 -14.43
C ASN A 51 -4.87 -3.19 -14.58
N MET A 52 -5.91 -3.05 -15.40
CA MET A 52 -6.93 -4.11 -15.57
C MET A 52 -6.37 -5.38 -16.22
N GLU A 53 -5.42 -5.26 -17.14
CA GLU A 53 -4.79 -6.41 -17.80
C GLU A 53 -4.06 -7.30 -16.78
N GLU A 54 -3.24 -6.68 -15.92
CA GLU A 54 -2.52 -7.43 -14.87
C GLU A 54 -3.45 -7.99 -13.79
N GLN A 55 -4.54 -7.28 -13.47
CA GLN A 55 -5.56 -7.82 -12.56
C GLN A 55 -6.26 -9.04 -13.16
N GLN A 56 -6.63 -9.01 -14.44
CA GLN A 56 -7.19 -10.17 -15.14
C GLN A 56 -6.19 -11.34 -15.19
N ARG A 57 -4.92 -11.05 -15.41
CA ARG A 57 -3.86 -12.07 -15.36
C ARG A 57 -3.77 -12.70 -13.97
N LEU A 58 -3.82 -11.90 -12.90
CA LEU A 58 -3.82 -12.40 -11.53
C LEU A 58 -5.10 -13.21 -11.23
N HIS A 59 -6.26 -12.72 -11.67
CA HIS A 59 -7.55 -13.40 -11.53
C HIS A 59 -7.54 -14.83 -12.11
N HIS A 60 -6.91 -15.02 -13.27
CA HIS A 60 -6.83 -16.32 -13.95
C HIS A 60 -5.61 -17.14 -13.52
N TYR A 61 -4.72 -16.60 -12.70
CA TYR A 61 -3.51 -17.31 -12.29
C TYR A 61 -3.84 -18.49 -11.37
N ARG A 62 -3.34 -19.68 -11.74
CA ARG A 62 -3.52 -20.94 -11.01
C ARG A 62 -2.20 -21.66 -10.71
N GLY A 63 -1.07 -20.99 -10.99
CA GLY A 63 0.25 -21.53 -10.70
C GLY A 63 0.66 -21.35 -9.24
N GLU A 64 1.84 -21.86 -8.91
CA GLU A 64 2.45 -21.64 -7.61
C GLU A 64 3.07 -20.24 -7.53
N TYR A 65 2.96 -19.63 -6.36
CA TYR A 65 3.56 -18.33 -6.09
C TYR A 65 4.98 -18.51 -5.56
N ALA A 66 5.91 -17.68 -6.01
CA ALA A 66 7.23 -17.64 -5.42
C ALA A 66 7.15 -17.28 -3.93
N PRO A 67 8.08 -17.78 -3.10
CA PRO A 67 8.11 -17.46 -1.68
C PRO A 67 8.03 -15.95 -1.41
N GLY A 68 7.17 -15.54 -0.47
CA GLY A 68 7.00 -14.15 -0.06
C GLY A 68 6.13 -13.29 -1.00
N ILE A 69 5.59 -13.84 -2.10
CA ILE A 69 4.73 -13.08 -3.02
C ILE A 69 3.24 -13.19 -2.65
N TYR A 70 2.80 -14.34 -2.16
CA TYR A 70 1.36 -14.59 -1.99
C TYR A 70 0.76 -13.81 -0.81
N ASN A 71 1.35 -13.92 0.37
CA ASN A 71 0.83 -13.29 1.58
C ASN A 71 1.00 -11.78 1.53
N ALA A 72 0.01 -11.07 2.06
CA ALA A 72 -0.06 -9.62 2.05
C ALA A 72 -0.16 -9.03 3.46
N PHE A 73 0.03 -7.73 3.55
CA PHE A 73 -0.23 -6.93 4.75
C PHE A 73 -1.62 -7.26 5.33
N PRO A 74 -1.80 -7.32 6.64
CA PRO A 74 -0.85 -7.02 7.72
C PRO A 74 0.03 -8.21 8.15
N PHE A 75 0.05 -9.32 7.42
CA PHE A 75 0.80 -10.56 7.69
C PHE A 75 0.43 -11.22 9.03
N ASP A 76 -0.79 -11.07 9.46
CA ASP A 76 -1.28 -11.66 10.69
C ASP A 76 -2.16 -12.91 10.43
N TYR A 77 -2.38 -13.66 11.50
CA TYR A 77 -3.21 -14.86 11.45
C TYR A 77 -4.70 -14.54 11.24
N TRP A 78 -5.14 -13.35 11.63
CA TRP A 78 -6.56 -13.00 11.70
C TRP A 78 -7.12 -12.62 10.34
N HIS A 79 -6.41 -11.78 9.57
CA HIS A 79 -6.85 -11.33 8.26
C HIS A 79 -6.55 -12.35 7.16
N ARG A 80 -5.38 -13.01 7.22
CA ARG A 80 -4.90 -13.96 6.20
C ARG A 80 -4.98 -13.41 4.78
N TRP A 81 -4.81 -12.10 4.64
CA TRP A 81 -4.88 -11.44 3.35
C TRP A 81 -3.71 -11.85 2.45
N ASN A 82 -4.01 -11.89 1.18
CA ASN A 82 -3.06 -12.23 0.14
C ASN A 82 -3.27 -11.33 -1.08
N ILE A 83 -2.47 -11.46 -2.13
CA ILE A 83 -2.55 -10.59 -3.30
C ILE A 83 -3.81 -10.81 -4.15
N GLN A 84 -4.53 -11.92 -3.99
CA GLN A 84 -5.80 -12.19 -4.67
C GLN A 84 -7.00 -11.78 -3.83
N ASP A 85 -6.91 -11.94 -2.51
CA ASP A 85 -8.02 -11.65 -1.58
C ASP A 85 -7.50 -10.80 -0.43
N PHE A 86 -7.80 -9.50 -0.48
CA PHE A 86 -7.29 -8.48 0.40
C PHE A 86 -8.40 -7.53 0.84
N GLY A 87 -8.39 -7.11 2.08
CA GLY A 87 -9.34 -6.13 2.59
C GLY A 87 -10.63 -6.75 3.16
N PRO A 88 -11.62 -5.91 3.47
CA PRO A 88 -11.66 -4.47 3.24
C PRO A 88 -10.69 -3.69 4.11
N LEU A 89 -9.98 -2.74 3.52
CA LEU A 89 -9.08 -1.81 4.21
C LEU A 89 -9.56 -0.37 3.97
N TYR A 90 -9.99 0.31 5.01
CA TYR A 90 -10.27 1.73 4.94
C TYR A 90 -8.97 2.53 5.03
N LEU A 91 -8.80 3.51 4.16
CA LEU A 91 -7.65 4.41 4.12
C LEU A 91 -7.98 5.70 4.86
N PRO A 92 -7.36 5.94 6.01
CA PRO A 92 -7.68 7.12 6.81
C PRO A 92 -7.37 8.42 6.06
N SER A 93 -8.25 9.40 6.20
CA SER A 93 -7.98 10.79 5.87
C SER A 93 -7.69 11.60 7.13
N ALA A 94 -6.93 12.68 6.99
CA ALA A 94 -6.69 13.60 8.10
C ALA A 94 -8.01 14.08 8.72
N GLY A 95 -8.10 14.05 10.05
CA GLY A 95 -9.30 14.39 10.81
C GLY A 95 -10.32 13.25 10.98
N THR A 96 -10.13 12.09 10.33
CA THR A 96 -11.03 10.95 10.50
C THR A 96 -10.70 10.18 11.77
N SER A 97 -11.71 9.90 12.59
CA SER A 97 -11.61 9.01 13.75
C SER A 97 -12.03 7.60 13.40
N ILE A 98 -11.26 6.64 13.84
CA ILE A 98 -11.53 5.21 13.66
C ILE A 98 -11.53 4.54 15.03
N THR A 99 -12.60 3.77 15.31
CA THR A 99 -12.63 2.88 16.47
C THR A 99 -11.61 1.76 16.27
N ILE A 100 -10.72 1.59 17.23
CA ILE A 100 -9.70 0.54 17.22
C ILE A 100 -10.19 -0.63 18.09
N ASP A 101 -10.33 -1.77 17.47
CA ASP A 101 -10.86 -2.98 18.09
C ASP A 101 -9.99 -4.21 17.81
N THR A 102 -10.45 -5.36 18.25
CA THR A 102 -9.78 -6.64 18.08
C THR A 102 -9.73 -7.15 16.64
N LEU A 103 -10.42 -6.51 15.70
CA LEU A 103 -10.45 -6.88 14.29
C LEU A 103 -9.51 -6.02 13.45
N ASN A 104 -9.31 -4.76 13.83
CA ASN A 104 -8.56 -3.81 13.00
C ASN A 104 -7.26 -3.28 13.62
N PHE A 105 -6.94 -3.65 14.88
CA PHE A 105 -5.75 -3.15 15.58
C PHE A 105 -4.44 -3.34 14.79
N SER A 106 -4.29 -4.45 14.09
CA SER A 106 -3.09 -4.75 13.30
C SER A 106 -3.01 -3.94 12.02
N LEU A 107 -4.15 -3.56 11.44
CA LEU A 107 -4.22 -2.74 10.22
C LEU A 107 -3.69 -1.34 10.47
N TYR A 108 -3.98 -0.78 11.65
CA TYR A 108 -3.68 0.63 11.95
C TYR A 108 -2.47 0.83 12.89
N ARG A 109 -1.93 -0.23 13.49
CA ARG A 109 -0.84 -0.14 14.46
C ARG A 109 0.34 0.68 13.96
N HIS A 110 0.85 0.40 12.77
CA HIS A 110 2.03 1.08 12.26
C HIS A 110 1.72 2.47 11.71
N LEU A 111 0.49 2.73 11.25
CA LEU A 111 0.04 4.07 10.88
C LEU A 111 0.06 4.98 12.12
N ILE A 112 -0.54 4.50 13.22
CA ILE A 112 -0.59 5.22 14.49
C ILE A 112 0.81 5.41 15.08
N ALA A 113 1.67 4.38 15.00
CA ALA A 113 3.05 4.47 15.45
C ALA A 113 3.83 5.55 14.67
N TYR A 114 3.61 5.64 13.36
CA TYR A 114 4.22 6.67 12.53
C TYR A 114 3.74 8.08 12.91
N GLU A 115 2.43 8.29 13.06
CA GLU A 115 1.89 9.61 13.37
C GLU A 115 2.27 10.08 14.77
N THR A 116 2.23 9.20 15.75
CA THR A 116 2.47 9.55 17.16
C THR A 116 3.95 9.64 17.50
N GLN A 117 4.83 9.04 16.69
CA GLN A 117 6.26 8.88 16.98
C GLN A 117 6.53 8.27 18.38
N ALA A 118 5.53 7.56 18.92
CA ALA A 118 5.57 6.92 20.22
C ALA A 118 5.66 5.40 20.08
N PRO A 119 6.14 4.68 21.10
CA PRO A 119 6.05 3.23 21.12
C PRO A 119 4.59 2.77 21.08
N VAL A 120 4.25 1.99 20.06
CA VAL A 120 2.93 1.36 19.89
C VAL A 120 3.10 -0.14 19.89
N HIS A 121 2.39 -0.81 20.77
CA HIS A 121 2.39 -2.26 20.87
C HIS A 121 0.97 -2.83 20.93
N SER A 122 0.85 -4.12 20.69
CA SER A 122 -0.41 -4.82 20.81
C SER A 122 -0.29 -5.92 21.86
N GLN A 123 -1.29 -6.01 22.73
CA GLN A 123 -1.44 -7.06 23.71
C GLN A 123 -2.91 -7.50 23.74
N ASP A 124 -3.16 -8.81 23.74
CA ASP A 124 -4.52 -9.39 23.75
C ASP A 124 -5.45 -8.81 22.65
N ARG A 125 -4.88 -8.57 21.47
CA ARG A 125 -5.59 -7.94 20.31
C ARG A 125 -6.11 -6.53 20.60
N GLN A 126 -5.50 -5.85 21.54
CA GLN A 126 -5.75 -4.44 21.86
C GLN A 126 -4.50 -3.63 21.51
N LEU A 127 -4.68 -2.37 21.19
CA LEU A 127 -3.60 -1.46 20.82
C LEU A 127 -3.31 -0.49 21.94
N TYR A 128 -2.03 -0.30 22.22
CA TYR A 128 -1.54 0.61 23.25
C TYR A 128 -0.54 1.59 22.65
N ILE A 129 -0.66 2.87 23.03
CA ILE A 129 0.38 3.88 22.83
C ILE A 129 1.04 4.08 24.19
N ARG A 130 2.35 3.70 24.30
CA ARG A 130 3.01 3.53 25.61
C ARG A 130 2.20 2.54 26.45
N ASP A 131 1.65 2.99 27.59
CA ASP A 131 0.85 2.16 28.50
C ASP A 131 -0.65 2.46 28.44
N SER A 132 -1.09 3.31 27.48
CA SER A 132 -2.48 3.74 27.37
C SER A 132 -3.21 2.92 26.31
N LEU A 133 -4.29 2.26 26.68
CA LEU A 133 -5.19 1.55 25.75
C LEU A 133 -5.86 2.52 24.78
N ILE A 134 -5.78 2.23 23.51
CA ILE A 134 -6.40 3.02 22.45
C ILE A 134 -7.65 2.30 21.96
N ARG A 135 -8.79 2.95 22.09
CA ARG A 135 -10.09 2.48 21.59
C ARG A 135 -10.58 3.26 20.38
N GLU A 136 -10.03 4.45 20.18
CA GLU A 136 -10.31 5.33 19.06
C GLU A 136 -9.05 6.12 18.75
N TYR A 137 -8.82 6.39 17.46
CA TYR A 137 -7.71 7.24 17.03
C TYR A 137 -8.16 8.16 15.91
N THR A 138 -7.86 9.47 16.06
CA THR A 138 -8.10 10.49 15.04
C THR A 138 -6.82 10.68 14.24
N PHE A 139 -6.85 10.28 12.99
CA PHE A 139 -5.69 10.36 12.10
C PHE A 139 -5.35 11.82 11.78
N GLN A 140 -4.06 12.12 11.79
CA GLN A 140 -3.55 13.47 11.53
C GLN A 140 -3.11 13.64 10.07
N LYS A 141 -2.92 12.53 9.33
CA LYS A 141 -2.39 12.50 7.96
C LYS A 141 -3.33 11.76 7.03
N ASN A 142 -3.15 12.06 5.75
CA ASN A 142 -3.79 11.33 4.65
C ASN A 142 -2.98 10.08 4.30
N TRP A 143 -3.66 8.94 4.14
CA TRP A 143 -3.04 7.65 3.84
C TRP A 143 -3.49 7.14 2.48
N TYR A 144 -2.55 6.65 1.69
CA TYR A 144 -2.75 6.24 0.31
C TYR A 144 -2.39 4.78 0.11
N PHE A 145 -3.09 4.10 -0.80
CA PHE A 145 -2.72 2.76 -1.23
C PHE A 145 -2.13 2.80 -2.63
N VAL A 146 -0.91 2.32 -2.76
CA VAL A 146 -0.17 2.30 -4.02
C VAL A 146 0.11 0.87 -4.45
N ALA A 147 -0.02 0.57 -5.74
CA ALA A 147 0.32 -0.73 -6.30
C ALA A 147 1.11 -0.60 -7.60
N GLY A 148 2.05 -1.52 -7.77
CA GLY A 148 2.77 -1.65 -9.03
C GLY A 148 1.93 -2.35 -10.09
N ASP A 149 2.08 -1.92 -11.33
CA ASP A 149 1.37 -2.52 -12.46
C ASP A 149 1.76 -4.00 -12.68
N GLN A 150 3.00 -4.40 -12.37
CA GLN A 150 3.44 -5.79 -12.41
C GLN A 150 3.19 -6.47 -11.05
N VAL A 151 2.04 -7.10 -10.90
CA VAL A 151 1.58 -7.66 -9.61
C VAL A 151 2.58 -8.65 -9.00
N PHE A 152 3.16 -9.53 -9.81
CA PHE A 152 4.08 -10.58 -9.35
C PHE A 152 5.51 -10.09 -9.07
N ASN A 153 5.83 -8.86 -9.42
CA ASN A 153 7.16 -8.27 -9.23
C ASN A 153 7.05 -6.81 -8.78
N SER A 154 6.32 -6.59 -7.68
CA SER A 154 6.19 -5.25 -7.13
C SER A 154 6.18 -5.29 -5.61
N ARG A 155 7.04 -4.49 -5.00
CA ARG A 155 6.98 -4.19 -3.58
C ARG A 155 6.19 -2.90 -3.39
N ASP A 156 4.97 -3.01 -2.86
CA ASP A 156 4.01 -1.91 -2.77
C ASP A 156 3.07 -2.08 -1.57
N SER A 157 1.99 -1.30 -1.49
CA SER A 157 1.10 -1.27 -0.32
C SER A 157 0.43 -2.62 0.01
N ARG A 158 0.41 -3.56 -0.93
CA ARG A 158 -0.02 -4.95 -0.61
C ARG A 158 0.89 -5.62 0.41
N TYR A 159 2.14 -5.17 0.52
CA TYR A 159 3.16 -5.72 1.42
C TYR A 159 3.56 -4.75 2.54
N ILE A 160 3.68 -3.46 2.21
CA ILE A 160 4.12 -2.45 3.18
C ILE A 160 2.96 -1.77 3.90
N GLY A 161 1.71 -2.01 3.48
CA GLY A 161 0.55 -1.27 3.96
C GLY A 161 0.38 0.11 3.31
N PRO A 162 -0.58 0.91 3.77
CA PRO A 162 -0.77 2.29 3.31
C PRO A 162 0.47 3.16 3.54
N ILE A 163 0.70 4.14 2.66
CA ILE A 163 1.76 5.12 2.81
C ILE A 163 1.18 6.50 3.19
N PRO A 164 1.85 7.25 4.09
CA PRO A 164 1.40 8.59 4.45
C PRO A 164 1.72 9.61 3.35
N GLU A 165 0.97 10.69 3.33
CA GLU A 165 1.20 11.80 2.39
C GLU A 165 2.62 12.36 2.43
N ASP A 166 3.26 12.38 3.59
CA ASP A 166 4.63 12.90 3.76
C ASP A 166 5.66 12.17 2.89
N PHE A 167 5.40 10.91 2.52
CA PHE A 167 6.31 10.15 1.67
C PHE A 167 6.15 10.48 0.19
N ILE A 168 5.06 11.16 -0.19
CA ILE A 168 4.75 11.48 -1.58
C ILE A 168 5.57 12.70 -2.02
N VAL A 169 6.47 12.48 -2.96
CA VAL A 169 7.31 13.54 -3.55
C VAL A 169 6.59 14.27 -4.68
N GLY A 170 5.74 13.55 -5.43
CA GLY A 170 5.01 14.15 -6.52
C GLY A 170 4.34 13.17 -7.47
N LYS A 171 3.88 13.68 -8.60
CA LYS A 171 3.19 12.92 -9.65
C LYS A 171 4.09 12.74 -10.87
N ALA A 172 4.30 11.49 -11.29
CA ALA A 172 4.96 11.19 -12.55
C ALA A 172 3.98 11.49 -13.71
N SER A 173 4.32 12.47 -14.56
CA SER A 173 3.45 12.95 -15.64
C SER A 173 3.87 12.48 -17.02
N PHE A 174 5.17 12.27 -17.25
CA PHE A 174 5.72 11.91 -18.55
C PHE A 174 6.85 10.90 -18.46
N VAL A 175 6.98 10.05 -19.46
CA VAL A 175 8.16 9.21 -19.71
C VAL A 175 9.11 10.00 -20.61
N LEU A 176 10.23 10.49 -20.11
CA LEU A 176 11.22 11.21 -20.93
C LEU A 176 11.99 10.25 -21.82
N THR A 177 12.49 9.17 -21.26
CA THR A 177 13.25 8.13 -21.98
C THR A 177 12.83 6.75 -21.48
N SER A 178 12.99 5.74 -22.32
CA SER A 178 12.73 4.35 -21.93
C SER A 178 13.76 3.43 -22.57
N LYS A 179 14.34 2.54 -21.75
CA LYS A 179 15.23 1.45 -22.22
C LYS A 179 14.59 0.12 -21.88
N ASP A 180 14.74 -0.84 -22.77
CA ASP A 180 14.39 -2.23 -22.50
C ASP A 180 15.35 -2.80 -21.45
N PRO A 181 14.86 -3.42 -20.37
CA PRO A 181 15.73 -3.90 -19.27
C PRO A 181 16.64 -5.07 -19.68
N HIS A 182 16.25 -5.85 -20.69
CA HIS A 182 17.00 -7.02 -21.15
C HIS A 182 17.99 -6.66 -22.27
N THR A 183 17.50 -5.97 -23.31
CA THR A 183 18.31 -5.63 -24.49
C THR A 183 19.11 -4.36 -24.33
N LYS A 184 18.81 -3.53 -23.30
CA LYS A 184 19.39 -2.20 -23.06
C LYS A 184 19.18 -1.19 -24.21
N LYS A 185 18.40 -1.55 -25.23
CA LYS A 185 18.06 -0.67 -26.35
C LYS A 185 17.00 0.35 -25.98
N TYR A 186 17.05 1.53 -26.60
CA TYR A 186 16.03 2.54 -26.41
C TYR A 186 14.68 2.13 -27.05
N VAL A 187 13.61 2.35 -26.33
CA VAL A 187 12.23 2.09 -26.79
C VAL A 187 11.59 3.41 -27.20
N TRP A 188 11.90 3.88 -28.42
CA TRP A 188 11.51 5.19 -28.92
C TRP A 188 10.01 5.48 -28.83
N ARG A 189 9.15 4.49 -29.08
CA ARG A 189 7.69 4.61 -28.99
C ARG A 189 7.16 5.03 -27.60
N ARG A 190 8.01 4.98 -26.56
CA ARG A 190 7.67 5.33 -25.16
C ARG A 190 8.20 6.70 -24.76
N PHE A 191 8.99 7.36 -25.63
CA PHE A 191 9.54 8.68 -25.33
C PHE A 191 8.44 9.73 -25.32
N PHE A 192 8.55 10.69 -24.41
CA PHE A 192 7.60 11.79 -24.21
C PHE A 192 6.14 11.35 -24.07
N LYS A 193 5.93 10.09 -23.71
CA LYS A 193 4.58 9.57 -23.50
C LYS A 193 4.02 10.06 -22.18
N LYS A 194 2.82 10.67 -22.23
CA LYS A 194 2.08 11.06 -21.02
C LYS A 194 1.68 9.81 -20.24
N ILE A 195 1.91 9.83 -18.93
CA ILE A 195 1.48 8.79 -18.01
C ILE A 195 0.01 9.07 -17.62
N LYS A 196 -0.83 8.06 -17.80
CA LYS A 196 -2.24 8.11 -17.40
C LYS A 196 -2.43 7.63 -15.97
#